data_e400e28ec5c066002955302c0da85ed7
#
_entry.id   e400e28ec5c066002955302c0da85ed7
#
_cell.length_a   1.000
_cell.length_b   1.000
_cell.length_c   1.000
_cell.angle_alpha   90.00
_cell.angle_beta   90.00
_cell.angle_gamma   90.00
#
_symmetry.space_group_name_H-M   'P 1'
#
loop_
_entity.id
_entity.type
_entity.pdbx_description
1 polymer ?
#
loop_
_entity_poly.entity_id
_entity_poly.type
_entity_poly.pdbx_seq_one_letter_code
_entity_poly.pdbx_strand_id
1 'polypeptide(L)' 'MFDDELAEALKKLPERKRNTLLMYYFLEMTESEIANLQKITQSGVFRNRHHALETMKKLLREEM' A
#
# COMPACT_ATOMS: atom_id res chain seq x y z
N MET A 1 8.43 -8.70 10.45
CA MET A 1 8.40 -9.81 9.50
C MET A 1 6.98 -10.09 9.06
N PHE A 2 6.79 -10.33 7.77
CA PHE A 2 5.47 -10.62 7.23
C PHE A 2 5.09 -12.06 7.51
N ASP A 3 3.82 -12.30 7.77
CA ASP A 3 3.32 -13.66 7.67
C ASP A 3 2.95 -13.93 6.21
N ASP A 4 2.70 -15.19 5.89
CA ASP A 4 2.45 -15.59 4.50
C ASP A 4 1.16 -14.99 3.93
N GLU A 5 0.14 -14.84 4.77
CA GLU A 5 -1.12 -14.26 4.31
C GLU A 5 -0.95 -12.81 3.91
N LEU A 6 -0.20 -12.05 4.69
CA LEU A 6 0.05 -10.65 4.39
C LEU A 6 0.85 -10.51 3.12
N ALA A 7 1.90 -11.33 2.97
CA ALA A 7 2.72 -11.30 1.76
C ALA A 7 1.91 -11.62 0.51
N GLU A 8 1.05 -12.63 0.59
CA GLU A 8 0.21 -13.00 -0.54
C GLU A 8 -0.78 -11.91 -0.90
N ALA A 9 -1.37 -11.26 0.11
CA ALA A 9 -2.29 -10.16 -0.14
C ALA A 9 -1.57 -9.00 -0.82
N LEU A 10 -0.37 -8.68 -0.36
CA LEU A 10 0.43 -7.62 -0.97
C LEU A 10 0.73 -7.90 -2.44
N LYS A 11 1.02 -9.14 -2.77
CA LYS A 11 1.31 -9.52 -4.15
C LYS A 11 0.13 -9.31 -5.08
N LYS A 12 -1.09 -9.36 -4.56
CA LYS A 12 -2.29 -9.19 -5.36
C LYS A 12 -2.61 -7.73 -5.66
N LEU A 13 -1.95 -6.79 -4.99
CA LEU A 13 -2.17 -5.38 -5.22
C LEU A 13 -1.45 -4.92 -6.48
N PRO A 14 -2.02 -3.92 -7.21
CA PRO A 14 -1.28 -3.27 -8.28
C PRO A 14 0.04 -2.72 -7.74
N GLU A 15 1.06 -2.73 -8.58
CA GLU A 15 2.41 -2.36 -8.17
C GLU A 15 2.46 -1.00 -7.45
N ARG A 16 1.83 0.01 -8.01
CA ARG A 16 1.88 1.34 -7.42
C ARG A 16 1.26 1.38 -6.02
N LYS A 17 0.12 0.74 -5.85
CA LYS A 17 -0.55 0.70 -4.55
C LYS A 17 0.25 -0.08 -3.53
N ARG A 18 0.81 -1.21 -3.96
CA ARG A 18 1.68 -2.00 -3.10
C ARG A 18 2.90 -1.19 -2.66
N ASN A 19 3.54 -0.52 -3.61
CA ASN A 19 4.71 0.30 -3.30
C ASN A 19 4.36 1.44 -2.35
N THR A 20 3.21 2.06 -2.53
CA THR A 20 2.77 3.13 -1.64
C THR A 20 2.63 2.63 -0.20
N LEU A 21 2.03 1.46 -0.01
CA LEU A 21 1.91 0.88 1.32
C LEU A 21 3.27 0.59 1.93
N LEU A 22 4.17 -0.01 1.14
CA LEU A 22 5.49 -0.36 1.64
C LEU A 22 6.29 0.89 2.02
N MET A 23 6.24 1.91 1.21
CA MET A 23 6.94 3.16 1.51
C MET A 23 6.40 3.82 2.76
N TYR A 24 5.09 3.84 2.91
CA TYR A 24 4.48 4.53 4.04
C TYR A 24 4.68 3.79 5.36
N TYR A 25 4.44 2.49 5.36
CA TYR A 25 4.42 1.72 6.60
C TYR A 25 5.75 1.08 6.97
N PHE A 26 6.57 0.73 6.00
CA PHE A 26 7.85 0.07 6.29
C PHE A 26 9.04 0.98 6.16
N LEU A 27 9.02 1.91 5.21
CA LEU A 27 10.12 2.85 5.05
C LEU A 27 9.86 4.16 5.78
N GLU A 28 8.68 4.29 6.39
CA GLU A 28 8.28 5.45 7.17
C GLU A 28 8.41 6.77 6.42
N MET A 29 8.13 6.72 5.13
CA MET A 29 8.14 7.93 4.32
C MET A 29 6.86 8.71 4.52
N THR A 30 6.94 10.03 4.44
CA THR A 30 5.75 10.87 4.50
C THR A 30 5.03 10.82 3.16
N GLU A 31 3.75 11.23 3.16
CA GLU A 31 3.00 11.29 1.90
C GLU A 31 3.64 12.24 0.90
N SER A 32 4.23 13.32 1.39
CA SER A 32 4.94 14.27 0.54
C SER A 32 6.14 13.61 -0.15
N GLU A 33 6.92 12.85 0.61
CA GLU A 33 8.08 12.17 0.05
C GLU A 33 7.67 11.12 -0.98
N ILE A 34 6.61 10.37 -0.68
CA ILE A 34 6.10 9.37 -1.62
C ILE A 34 5.59 10.03 -2.89
N ALA A 35 4.87 11.15 -2.74
CA ALA A 35 4.35 11.89 -3.89
C ALA A 35 5.49 12.32 -4.81
N ASN A 36 6.57 12.85 -4.23
CA ASN A 36 7.72 13.26 -5.01
C ASN A 36 8.36 12.08 -5.74
N LEU A 37 8.52 10.97 -5.04
CA LEU A 37 9.15 9.80 -5.63
C LEU A 37 8.30 9.20 -6.75
N GLN A 38 6.99 9.15 -6.55
CA GLN A 38 6.07 8.57 -7.53
C GLN A 38 5.62 9.59 -8.58
N LYS A 39 6.00 10.85 -8.42
CA LYS A 39 5.64 11.94 -9.34
C LYS A 39 4.13 12.11 -9.47
N ILE A 40 3.46 12.05 -8.34
CA ILE A 40 2.02 12.29 -8.26
C ILE A 40 1.74 13.28 -7.13
N THR A 41 0.49 13.68 -6.96
CA THR A 41 0.12 14.60 -5.89
C THR A 41 0.01 13.88 -4.56
N GLN A 42 0.07 14.65 -3.46
CA GLN A 42 -0.16 14.06 -2.13
C GLN A 42 -1.55 13.47 -2.02
N SER A 43 -2.55 14.11 -2.65
CA SER A 43 -3.91 13.58 -2.68
C SER A 43 -3.94 12.21 -3.36
N GLY A 44 -3.13 12.05 -4.42
CA GLY A 44 -3.02 10.78 -5.11
C GLY A 44 -2.42 9.70 -4.22
N VAL A 45 -1.40 10.06 -3.44
CA VAL A 45 -0.79 9.12 -2.49
C VAL A 45 -1.82 8.71 -1.43
N PHE A 46 -2.54 9.68 -0.90
CA PHE A 46 -3.56 9.44 0.11
C PHE A 46 -4.61 8.44 -0.41
N ARG A 47 -5.12 8.68 -1.62
CA ARG A 47 -6.12 7.79 -2.21
C ARG A 47 -5.57 6.39 -2.48
N ASN A 48 -4.35 6.32 -3.01
CA ASN A 48 -3.72 5.02 -3.26
C ASN A 48 -3.53 4.25 -1.97
N ARG A 49 -3.11 4.93 -0.91
CA ARG A 49 -2.90 4.29 0.38
C ARG A 49 -4.22 3.76 0.95
N HIS A 50 -5.27 4.57 0.89
CA HIS A 50 -6.58 4.15 1.41
C HIS A 50 -7.16 3.00 0.60
N HIS A 51 -7.10 3.07 -0.72
CA HIS A 51 -7.59 1.98 -1.57
C HIS A 51 -6.81 0.69 -1.33
N ALA A 52 -5.50 0.82 -1.17
CA ALA A 52 -4.67 -0.35 -0.92
C ALA A 52 -5.02 -1.00 0.40
N LEU A 53 -5.22 -0.20 1.45
CA LEU A 53 -5.61 -0.73 2.74
C LEU A 53 -6.98 -1.43 2.68
N GLU A 54 -7.93 -0.82 1.98
CA GLU A 54 -9.25 -1.43 1.84
C GLU A 54 -9.17 -2.76 1.10
N THR A 55 -8.38 -2.80 0.04
CA THR A 55 -8.19 -4.02 -0.72
C THR A 55 -7.52 -5.09 0.14
N MET A 56 -6.52 -4.69 0.91
CA MET A 56 -5.85 -5.63 1.82
C MET A 56 -6.81 -6.21 2.84
N LYS A 57 -7.66 -5.37 3.42
CA LYS A 57 -8.65 -5.84 4.38
C LYS A 57 -9.60 -6.86 3.75
N LYS A 58 -10.01 -6.61 2.52
CA LYS A 58 -10.88 -7.54 1.81
C LYS A 58 -10.19 -8.87 1.56
N LEU A 59 -8.96 -8.80 1.06
CA LEU A 59 -8.22 -10.02 0.74
C LEU A 59 -7.97 -10.86 1.97
N LEU A 60 -7.57 -10.23 3.07
CA LEU A 60 -7.30 -10.96 4.30
C LEU A 60 -8.59 -11.55 4.89
N ARG A 61 -9.70 -10.84 4.77
CA ARG A 61 -10.97 -11.34 5.27
C ARG A 61 -11.46 -12.53 4.46
N GLU A 62 -11.27 -12.49 3.15
CA GLU A 62 -11.72 -13.57 2.28
C GLU A 62 -10.91 -14.85 2.48
N GLU A 63 -9.68 -14.71 2.94
CA GLU A 63 -8.82 -15.87 3.13
C GLU A 63 -9.02 -16.54 4.48
N MET A 64 -9.83 -15.93 5.34
CA MET A 64 -10.19 -16.53 6.60
C MET A 64 -11.51 -17.29 6.46
#